data_2235752efa62e321180a0980df24b16e
#
_entry.id   2235752efa62e321180a0980df24b16e
#
_cell.length_a   1.000
_cell.length_b   1.000
_cell.length_c   1.000
_cell.angle_alpha   90.00
_cell.angle_beta   90.00
_cell.angle_gamma   90.00
#
_symmetry.space_group_name_H-M   'P 1'
#
loop_
_entity.id
_entity.type
_entity.pdbx_description
1 polymer ?
#
loop_
_entity_poly.entity_id
_entity_poly.type
_entity_poly.pdbx_seq_one_letter_code
_entity_poly.pdbx_strand_id
1 'polypeptide(L)'
;MNRPRLLAAVPRWGLTILASLICATAGAAPWVTGYFPGWEQPTLPATKLDFATLTHVIHFSVVPNTDGTLDSSANSISATGSAAVVAAAHAAGRAALICVGGSESESGFQGATSNHLAQFIGNLTNFMASRGYDGIDIDWEPLPSTDGFGYTNLVNGLRSALAAFPTHKLLTAAAGAYPPWGDSPTADYLMYANLQNQFDQINLMTYDLSGPWDGWVTWFNSPLFDGGYRFPSSGGLVPSIEGAVDNFLTNGVSAAKLGVGVAFYGYQWTGGSGTSRTCITGPRQSWTNAPTITAFSYRDLMADFYQANEYHWDTNAQAAYLGITNSVPTNNIFISYDDPRTCAAKVSYVRNRALGGLMIWELAQDEPETQTNSLTRALRQALATPGLASLQMAGADVNLNFQSIALGSYRIEYNSNLAAAGWSTLLVTNVSGAGGILSVSDATAAIDQPARFYRIQTPP
;
A
#
# COMPACT_ATOMS: atom_id res chain seq x y z
N MET A 1 61.56 -16.24 -52.56
CA MET A 1 60.76 -15.03 -52.80
C MET A 1 59.44 -15.18 -51.99
N ASN A 2 59.40 -14.58 -50.79
CA ASN A 2 58.27 -14.66 -49.87
C ASN A 2 57.29 -13.52 -50.19
N ARG A 3 56.01 -13.85 -50.38
CA ARG A 3 54.92 -12.89 -50.41
C ARG A 3 54.25 -12.84 -49.00
N PRO A 4 53.98 -11.67 -48.44
CA PRO A 4 53.28 -11.52 -47.17
C PRO A 4 51.78 -11.73 -47.36
N ARG A 5 51.16 -12.48 -46.40
CA ARG A 5 49.70 -12.63 -46.28
C ARG A 5 49.10 -11.39 -45.66
N LEU A 6 48.12 -10.77 -46.35
CA LEU A 6 47.23 -9.75 -45.82
C LEU A 6 46.26 -10.44 -44.81
N LEU A 7 46.29 -9.95 -43.59
CA LEU A 7 45.24 -10.21 -42.58
C LEU A 7 44.06 -9.28 -42.88
N ALA A 8 42.91 -9.88 -43.20
CA ALA A 8 41.67 -9.14 -43.35
C ALA A 8 41.14 -8.78 -41.94
N ALA A 9 40.92 -7.44 -41.75
CA ALA A 9 40.26 -6.94 -40.56
C ALA A 9 38.77 -7.26 -40.64
N VAL A 10 38.25 -7.94 -39.62
CA VAL A 10 36.81 -8.17 -39.42
C VAL A 10 36.19 -6.89 -38.81
N PRO A 11 35.12 -6.31 -39.39
CA PRO A 11 34.50 -5.13 -38.81
C PRO A 11 33.79 -5.48 -37.51
N ARG A 12 34.15 -4.79 -36.41
CA ARG A 12 33.43 -4.81 -35.15
C ARG A 12 32.08 -4.12 -35.36
N TRP A 13 31.01 -4.88 -35.34
CA TRP A 13 29.67 -4.34 -35.21
C TRP A 13 29.48 -3.89 -33.75
N GLY A 14 29.52 -2.59 -33.52
CA GLY A 14 29.18 -2.00 -32.25
C GLY A 14 27.66 -2.15 -32.02
N LEU A 15 27.30 -3.02 -31.11
CA LEU A 15 25.92 -3.08 -30.57
C LEU A 15 25.74 -1.90 -29.63
N THR A 16 25.19 -0.80 -30.13
CA THR A 16 24.79 0.35 -29.29
C THR A 16 23.49 -0.03 -28.59
N ILE A 17 23.58 -0.54 -27.37
CA ILE A 17 22.41 -0.66 -26.49
C ILE A 17 22.15 0.74 -25.93
N LEU A 18 21.08 1.38 -26.39
CA LEU A 18 20.58 2.62 -25.82
C LEU A 18 19.95 2.28 -24.46
N ALA A 19 20.73 2.36 -23.40
CA ALA A 19 20.19 2.35 -22.03
C ALA A 19 19.64 3.76 -21.78
N SER A 20 18.32 3.90 -21.81
CA SER A 20 17.66 5.14 -21.37
C SER A 20 17.91 5.33 -19.89
N LEU A 21 18.74 6.31 -19.53
CA LEU A 21 18.99 6.73 -18.18
C LEU A 21 17.70 7.37 -17.63
N ILE A 22 16.88 6.63 -16.91
CA ILE A 22 15.97 7.25 -15.95
C ILE A 22 16.83 7.47 -14.71
N CYS A 23 17.32 8.70 -14.54
CA CYS A 23 17.94 9.13 -13.30
C CYS A 23 16.80 9.23 -12.25
N ALA A 24 16.45 8.12 -11.65
CA ALA A 24 15.63 8.14 -10.45
C ALA A 24 16.50 8.76 -9.36
N THR A 25 16.21 10.00 -8.99
CA THR A 25 16.64 10.53 -7.69
C THR A 25 16.30 9.47 -6.65
N ALA A 26 17.24 9.11 -5.78
CA ALA A 26 17.01 8.16 -4.71
C ALA A 26 15.81 8.68 -3.89
N GLY A 27 14.63 8.17 -4.18
CA GLY A 27 13.42 8.48 -3.45
C GLY A 27 13.59 8.00 -2.00
N ALA A 28 13.01 8.74 -1.06
CA ALA A 28 12.90 8.26 0.31
C ALA A 28 12.27 6.85 0.32
N ALA A 29 12.69 6.01 1.26
CA ALA A 29 12.07 4.69 1.39
C ALA A 29 10.55 4.86 1.60
N PRO A 30 9.71 4.04 0.95
CA PRO A 30 8.27 4.12 1.11
C PRO A 30 7.89 4.02 2.60
N TRP A 31 6.94 4.86 3.04
CA TRP A 31 6.37 4.67 4.38
C TRP A 31 5.49 3.41 4.42
N VAL A 32 5.30 2.89 5.62
CA VAL A 32 4.28 1.90 5.93
C VAL A 32 3.50 2.42 7.13
N THR A 33 2.28 2.85 6.87
CA THR A 33 1.37 3.40 7.87
C THR A 33 0.33 2.37 8.22
N GLY A 34 0.25 1.95 9.48
CA GLY A 34 -0.73 0.96 9.93
C GLY A 34 -1.79 1.57 10.84
N TYR A 35 -3.06 1.34 10.53
CA TYR A 35 -4.18 1.70 11.39
C TYR A 35 -4.33 0.67 12.50
N PHE A 36 -4.47 1.15 13.73
CA PHE A 36 -4.59 0.33 14.92
C PHE A 36 -5.78 0.80 15.76
N PRO A 37 -6.93 0.10 15.69
CA PRO A 37 -8.12 0.49 16.42
C PRO A 37 -7.97 0.37 17.93
N GLY A 38 -8.55 1.34 18.67
CA GLY A 38 -8.50 1.33 20.13
C GLY A 38 -9.21 0.12 20.75
N TRP A 39 -10.25 -0.41 20.10
CA TRP A 39 -10.96 -1.60 20.56
C TRP A 39 -10.18 -2.91 20.38
N GLU A 40 -9.12 -2.91 19.57
CA GLU A 40 -8.26 -4.09 19.34
C GLU A 40 -7.12 -4.20 20.37
N GLN A 41 -6.85 -3.18 21.17
CA GLN A 41 -5.76 -3.19 22.16
C GLN A 41 -5.86 -4.31 23.21
N PRO A 42 -7.04 -4.80 23.61
CA PRO A 42 -7.15 -5.96 24.50
C PRO A 42 -6.67 -7.27 23.87
N THR A 43 -6.84 -7.42 22.55
CA THR A 43 -6.47 -8.63 21.79
C THR A 43 -5.06 -8.56 21.24
N LEU A 44 -4.64 -7.38 20.76
CA LEU A 44 -3.29 -7.09 20.26
C LEU A 44 -2.67 -5.93 21.04
N PRO A 45 -1.86 -6.18 22.08
CA PRO A 45 -1.15 -5.10 22.79
C PRO A 45 -0.21 -4.32 21.86
N ALA A 46 -0.13 -2.99 22.03
CA ALA A 46 0.71 -2.12 21.19
C ALA A 46 2.19 -2.54 21.14
N THR A 47 2.70 -3.21 22.18
CA THR A 47 4.06 -3.76 22.23
C THR A 47 4.29 -4.95 21.30
N LYS A 48 3.22 -5.48 20.68
CA LYS A 48 3.28 -6.58 19.71
C LYS A 48 3.19 -6.09 18.26
N LEU A 49 3.00 -4.80 18.04
CA LEU A 49 3.04 -4.22 16.69
C LEU A 49 4.44 -4.36 16.08
N ASP A 50 4.50 -4.73 14.81
CA ASP A 50 5.77 -4.91 14.09
C ASP A 50 6.34 -3.57 13.61
N PHE A 51 7.01 -2.86 14.49
CA PHE A 51 7.71 -1.62 14.15
C PHE A 51 8.99 -1.82 13.32
N ALA A 52 9.39 -3.05 13.02
CA ALA A 52 10.41 -3.29 12.01
C ALA A 52 9.85 -3.06 10.58
N THR A 53 8.54 -3.26 10.41
CA THR A 53 7.81 -2.97 9.17
C THR A 53 7.21 -1.58 9.17
N LEU A 54 6.54 -1.20 10.25
CA LEU A 54 5.81 0.06 10.35
C LEU A 54 6.76 1.26 10.49
N THR A 55 6.49 2.33 9.75
CA THR A 55 7.11 3.66 9.93
C THR A 55 6.23 4.58 10.76
N HIS A 56 4.90 4.40 10.65
CA HIS A 56 3.87 5.17 11.34
C HIS A 56 2.79 4.22 11.85
N VAL A 57 2.26 4.50 13.04
CA VAL A 57 1.04 3.88 13.54
C VAL A 57 -0.02 4.97 13.73
N ILE A 58 -1.21 4.73 13.21
CA ILE A 58 -2.37 5.59 13.40
C ILE A 58 -3.30 4.93 14.41
N HIS A 59 -3.43 5.54 15.59
CA HIS A 59 -4.37 5.09 16.62
C HIS A 59 -5.77 5.53 16.23
N PHE A 60 -6.61 4.59 15.85
CA PHE A 60 -7.93 4.83 15.28
C PHE A 60 -9.01 4.65 16.34
N SER A 61 -9.91 5.57 16.62
CA SER A 61 -9.97 7.00 16.29
C SER A 61 -10.75 7.75 17.36
N VAL A 62 -10.63 9.07 17.39
CA VAL A 62 -11.61 9.93 18.10
C VAL A 62 -12.68 10.37 17.11
N VAL A 63 -13.94 10.43 17.55
CA VAL A 63 -15.08 10.80 16.68
C VAL A 63 -15.45 12.26 16.93
N PRO A 64 -15.61 13.10 15.88
CA PRO A 64 -16.01 14.49 16.06
C PRO A 64 -17.50 14.59 16.40
N ASN A 65 -17.84 15.43 17.38
CA ASN A 65 -19.20 15.85 17.64
C ASN A 65 -19.55 17.12 16.84
N THR A 66 -20.82 17.33 16.57
CA THR A 66 -21.30 18.51 15.80
C THR A 66 -20.97 19.86 16.44
N ASP A 67 -20.68 19.88 17.74
CA ASP A 67 -20.26 21.07 18.50
C ASP A 67 -18.73 21.29 18.52
N GLY A 68 -17.97 20.45 17.80
CA GLY A 68 -16.50 20.50 17.74
C GLY A 68 -15.79 19.86 18.92
N THR A 69 -16.50 19.21 19.84
CA THR A 69 -15.90 18.33 20.87
C THR A 69 -15.53 16.98 20.26
N LEU A 70 -14.74 16.17 21.00
CA LEU A 70 -14.26 14.86 20.57
C LEU A 70 -14.79 13.76 21.47
N ASP A 71 -15.37 12.73 20.89
CA ASP A 71 -15.67 11.49 21.58
C ASP A 71 -14.51 10.50 21.45
N SER A 72 -13.78 10.29 22.53
CA SER A 72 -12.69 9.31 22.58
C SER A 72 -13.17 7.92 23.06
N SER A 73 -14.43 7.80 23.47
CA SER A 73 -14.99 6.54 23.96
C SER A 73 -15.59 5.68 22.87
N ALA A 74 -16.08 6.28 21.78
CA ALA A 74 -16.73 5.58 20.67
C ALA A 74 -15.84 4.45 20.10
N ASN A 75 -14.55 4.71 19.92
CA ASN A 75 -13.58 3.74 19.43
C ASN A 75 -12.51 3.37 20.48
N SER A 76 -12.87 3.45 21.75
CA SER A 76 -12.07 2.98 22.89
C SER A 76 -10.69 3.66 23.03
N ILE A 77 -10.54 4.94 22.64
CA ILE A 77 -9.30 5.70 22.76
C ILE A 77 -9.07 6.17 24.20
N SER A 78 -8.62 5.27 25.07
CA SER A 78 -8.31 5.56 26.46
C SER A 78 -6.97 6.31 26.62
N ALA A 79 -6.77 6.96 27.79
CA ALA A 79 -5.47 7.57 28.10
C ALA A 79 -4.35 6.55 28.19
N THR A 80 -4.63 5.41 28.80
CA THR A 80 -3.67 4.31 28.95
C THR A 80 -3.35 3.68 27.59
N GLY A 81 -4.35 3.48 26.74
CA GLY A 81 -4.18 2.97 25.38
C GLY A 81 -3.32 3.90 24.54
N SER A 82 -3.62 5.21 24.55
CA SER A 82 -2.80 6.22 23.86
C SER A 82 -1.35 6.19 24.32
N ALA A 83 -1.11 6.17 25.63
CA ALA A 83 0.24 6.11 26.18
C ALA A 83 1.00 4.84 25.76
N ALA A 84 0.32 3.69 25.68
CA ALA A 84 0.92 2.43 25.24
C ALA A 84 1.33 2.47 23.76
N VAL A 85 0.46 3.00 22.87
CA VAL A 85 0.75 3.12 21.43
C VAL A 85 1.91 4.09 21.19
N VAL A 86 1.86 5.28 21.80
CA VAL A 86 2.92 6.29 21.67
C VAL A 86 4.25 5.76 22.19
N ALA A 87 4.26 5.16 23.38
CA ALA A 87 5.49 4.61 23.96
C ALA A 87 6.10 3.50 23.09
N ALA A 88 5.29 2.60 22.55
CA ALA A 88 5.75 1.50 21.70
C ALA A 88 6.35 2.04 20.38
N ALA A 89 5.68 2.99 19.73
CA ALA A 89 6.19 3.62 18.51
C ALA A 89 7.49 4.37 18.74
N HIS A 90 7.54 5.22 19.79
CA HIS A 90 8.73 6.01 20.11
C HIS A 90 9.93 5.15 20.52
N ALA A 91 9.70 4.05 21.25
CA ALA A 91 10.77 3.10 21.59
C ALA A 91 11.42 2.48 20.35
N ALA A 92 10.66 2.37 19.25
CA ALA A 92 11.14 1.90 17.96
C ALA A 92 11.63 3.03 17.02
N GLY A 93 11.62 4.30 17.47
CA GLY A 93 11.94 5.46 16.63
C GLY A 93 10.92 5.70 15.51
N ARG A 94 9.65 5.39 15.74
CA ARG A 94 8.54 5.52 14.80
C ARG A 94 7.54 6.56 15.29
N ALA A 95 6.73 7.08 14.35
CA ALA A 95 5.71 8.06 14.68
C ALA A 95 4.39 7.40 15.06
N ALA A 96 3.68 8.02 16.01
CA ALA A 96 2.31 7.67 16.38
C ALA A 96 1.39 8.87 16.13
N LEU A 97 0.32 8.67 15.36
CA LEU A 97 -0.69 9.69 15.08
C LEU A 97 -2.02 9.30 15.71
N ILE A 98 -2.85 10.31 16.01
CA ILE A 98 -4.26 10.08 16.35
C ILE A 98 -5.13 10.33 15.13
N CYS A 99 -6.01 9.39 14.83
CA CYS A 99 -7.04 9.56 13.79
C CYS A 99 -8.25 10.30 14.37
N VAL A 100 -8.83 11.17 13.57
CA VAL A 100 -10.15 11.76 13.80
C VAL A 100 -11.10 11.34 12.70
N GLY A 101 -12.25 10.76 13.07
CA GLY A 101 -13.29 10.31 12.14
C GLY A 101 -13.43 8.80 12.05
N GLY A 102 -13.54 8.31 10.84
CA GLY A 102 -13.91 6.95 10.45
C GLY A 102 -15.30 6.90 9.85
N SER A 103 -15.76 5.70 9.50
CA SER A 103 -17.07 5.47 8.90
C SER A 103 -18.20 6.16 9.69
N GLU A 104 -19.17 6.75 8.98
CA GLU A 104 -20.34 7.46 9.53
C GLU A 104 -20.00 8.74 10.33
N SER A 105 -18.79 9.29 10.19
CA SER A 105 -18.38 10.50 10.93
C SER A 105 -18.82 11.84 10.26
N GLU A 106 -19.42 11.78 9.08
CA GLU A 106 -19.78 12.94 8.24
C GLU A 106 -20.51 14.04 9.02
N SER A 107 -21.59 13.70 9.73
CA SER A 107 -22.41 14.68 10.44
C SER A 107 -21.64 15.42 11.56
N GLY A 108 -20.74 14.73 12.23
CA GLY A 108 -19.87 15.32 13.24
C GLY A 108 -18.93 16.36 12.63
N PHE A 109 -18.27 16.00 11.53
CA PHE A 109 -17.41 16.94 10.80
C PHE A 109 -18.17 18.13 10.23
N GLN A 110 -19.33 17.90 9.61
CA GLN A 110 -20.17 19.00 9.07
C GLN A 110 -20.52 20.03 10.14
N GLY A 111 -21.01 19.59 11.31
CA GLY A 111 -21.31 20.47 12.43
C GLY A 111 -20.07 21.20 12.96
N ALA A 112 -19.00 20.47 13.22
CA ALA A 112 -17.75 21.01 13.75
C ALA A 112 -17.11 22.04 12.83
N THR A 113 -17.09 21.80 11.50
CA THR A 113 -16.45 22.70 10.54
C THR A 113 -17.31 23.91 10.17
N SER A 114 -18.64 23.82 10.27
CA SER A 114 -19.54 24.91 9.92
C SER A 114 -19.53 26.05 10.95
N ASN A 115 -19.60 25.71 12.25
CA ASN A 115 -19.83 26.71 13.30
C ASN A 115 -18.79 26.68 14.43
N HIS A 116 -17.99 25.62 14.52
CA HIS A 116 -17.09 25.37 15.65
C HIS A 116 -15.65 25.10 15.23
N LEU A 117 -15.25 25.49 14.01
CA LEU A 117 -13.97 25.13 13.41
C LEU A 117 -12.75 25.46 14.30
N ALA A 118 -12.70 26.68 14.86
CA ALA A 118 -11.58 27.08 15.72
C ALA A 118 -11.50 26.24 17.02
N GLN A 119 -12.65 25.95 17.62
CA GLN A 119 -12.74 25.09 18.80
C GLN A 119 -12.35 23.66 18.46
N PHE A 120 -12.82 23.14 17.33
CA PHE A 120 -12.53 21.78 16.86
C PHE A 120 -11.02 21.60 16.63
N ILE A 121 -10.37 22.53 15.91
CA ILE A 121 -8.91 22.51 15.70
C ILE A 121 -8.17 22.58 17.04
N GLY A 122 -8.61 23.44 17.96
CA GLY A 122 -8.03 23.53 19.31
C GLY A 122 -8.17 22.23 20.09
N ASN A 123 -9.32 21.58 20.05
CA ASN A 123 -9.57 20.30 20.71
C ASN A 123 -8.69 19.19 20.13
N LEU A 124 -8.55 19.09 18.81
CA LEU A 124 -7.69 18.10 18.14
C LEU A 124 -6.23 18.30 18.49
N THR A 125 -5.71 19.50 18.38
CA THR A 125 -4.30 19.79 18.68
C THR A 125 -3.97 19.62 20.17
N ASN A 126 -4.88 19.97 21.07
CA ASN A 126 -4.73 19.72 22.50
C ASN A 126 -4.78 18.22 22.82
N PHE A 127 -5.68 17.45 22.18
CA PHE A 127 -5.75 16.01 22.36
C PHE A 127 -4.45 15.35 21.89
N MET A 128 -3.98 15.67 20.67
CA MET A 128 -2.71 15.21 20.15
C MET A 128 -1.56 15.50 21.12
N ALA A 129 -1.40 16.74 21.54
CA ALA A 129 -0.30 17.19 22.39
C ALA A 129 -0.33 16.56 23.79
N SER A 130 -1.52 16.54 24.44
CA SER A 130 -1.67 15.99 25.80
C SER A 130 -1.44 14.49 25.88
N ARG A 131 -1.61 13.76 24.78
CA ARG A 131 -1.39 12.31 24.69
C ARG A 131 -0.02 11.95 24.09
N GLY A 132 0.75 12.96 23.64
CA GLY A 132 2.12 12.79 23.12
C GLY A 132 2.19 12.27 21.68
N TYR A 133 1.13 12.37 20.91
CA TYR A 133 1.15 11.99 19.49
C TYR A 133 2.02 12.93 18.65
N ASP A 134 2.51 12.40 17.52
CA ASP A 134 3.36 13.11 16.58
C ASP A 134 2.58 13.82 15.47
N GLY A 135 1.27 13.58 15.40
CA GLY A 135 0.44 14.15 14.36
C GLY A 135 -1.02 13.76 14.47
N ILE A 136 -1.78 14.23 13.49
CA ILE A 136 -3.21 14.00 13.34
C ILE A 136 -3.46 13.39 11.95
N ASP A 137 -4.30 12.37 11.90
CA ASP A 137 -4.83 11.79 10.67
C ASP A 137 -6.30 12.18 10.53
N ILE A 138 -6.73 12.58 9.33
CA ILE A 138 -8.12 12.94 9.04
C ILE A 138 -8.76 11.82 8.24
N ASP A 139 -9.83 11.27 8.77
CA ASP A 139 -10.61 10.20 8.14
C ASP A 139 -12.09 10.59 8.13
N TRP A 140 -12.45 11.51 7.23
CA TRP A 140 -13.82 12.01 7.08
C TRP A 140 -14.60 11.12 6.12
N GLU A 141 -15.50 10.29 6.68
CA GLU A 141 -16.25 9.30 5.91
C GLU A 141 -17.78 9.36 6.16
N PRO A 142 -18.56 9.41 5.06
CA PRO A 142 -18.14 9.76 3.71
C PRO A 142 -17.73 11.24 3.63
N LEU A 143 -16.91 11.58 2.62
CA LEU A 143 -16.59 12.98 2.30
C LEU A 143 -17.23 13.33 0.94
N PRO A 144 -18.50 13.80 0.91
CA PRO A 144 -19.11 14.23 -0.33
C PRO A 144 -18.52 15.56 -0.80
N SER A 145 -18.58 15.83 -2.11
CA SER A 145 -18.02 17.05 -2.71
C SER A 145 -18.63 18.34 -2.13
N THR A 146 -19.85 18.27 -1.61
CA THR A 146 -20.52 19.38 -0.91
C THR A 146 -19.79 19.83 0.33
N ASP A 147 -19.03 18.95 0.98
CA ASP A 147 -18.28 19.23 2.21
C ASP A 147 -16.83 19.69 1.94
N GLY A 148 -16.43 19.75 0.67
CA GLY A 148 -15.08 20.12 0.26
C GLY A 148 -14.59 21.45 0.82
N PHE A 149 -15.49 22.44 1.01
CA PHE A 149 -15.15 23.70 1.65
C PHE A 149 -14.83 23.55 3.14
N GLY A 150 -15.67 22.80 3.87
CA GLY A 150 -15.44 22.49 5.29
C GLY A 150 -14.13 21.70 5.50
N TYR A 151 -13.90 20.69 4.67
CA TYR A 151 -12.67 19.90 4.67
C TYR A 151 -11.43 20.76 4.40
N THR A 152 -11.47 21.61 3.37
CA THR A 152 -10.38 22.53 3.02
C THR A 152 -10.03 23.47 4.18
N ASN A 153 -11.03 24.04 4.84
CA ASN A 153 -10.83 24.93 5.99
C ASN A 153 -10.24 24.18 7.19
N LEU A 154 -10.69 22.95 7.45
CA LEU A 154 -10.15 22.10 8.51
C LEU A 154 -8.66 21.78 8.26
N VAL A 155 -8.33 21.32 7.06
CA VAL A 155 -6.94 20.97 6.69
C VAL A 155 -6.00 22.16 6.82
N ASN A 156 -6.38 23.32 6.26
CA ASN A 156 -5.56 24.54 6.33
C ASN A 156 -5.41 25.04 7.78
N GLY A 157 -6.50 25.00 8.54
CA GLY A 157 -6.49 25.39 9.95
C GLY A 157 -5.63 24.47 10.82
N LEU A 158 -5.73 23.15 10.63
CA LEU A 158 -4.87 22.17 11.31
C LEU A 158 -3.41 22.36 10.94
N ARG A 159 -3.06 22.50 9.66
CA ARG A 159 -1.66 22.74 9.27
C ARG A 159 -1.10 23.99 9.89
N SER A 160 -1.88 25.08 9.92
CA SER A 160 -1.48 26.33 10.60
C SER A 160 -1.27 26.13 12.10
N ALA A 161 -2.17 25.44 12.79
CA ALA A 161 -2.04 25.18 14.22
C ALA A 161 -0.86 24.23 14.54
N LEU A 162 -0.64 23.20 13.72
CA LEU A 162 0.48 22.27 13.86
C LEU A 162 1.83 22.93 13.61
N ALA A 163 1.90 23.96 12.76
CA ALA A 163 3.13 24.71 12.52
C ALA A 163 3.61 25.53 13.74
N ALA A 164 2.74 25.77 14.74
CA ALA A 164 3.10 26.46 15.96
C ALA A 164 3.87 25.55 16.96
N PHE A 165 3.92 24.25 16.74
CA PHE A 165 4.70 23.33 17.60
C PHE A 165 6.20 23.42 17.31
N PRO A 166 7.05 23.20 18.31
CA PRO A 166 8.51 23.34 18.15
C PRO A 166 9.12 22.26 17.24
N THR A 167 8.45 21.15 17.05
CA THR A 167 8.81 20.08 16.13
C THR A 167 7.74 19.91 15.07
N HIS A 168 8.14 19.51 13.86
CA HIS A 168 7.18 19.22 12.81
C HIS A 168 6.17 18.17 13.27
N LYS A 169 4.88 18.52 13.23
CA LYS A 169 3.78 17.61 13.50
C LYS A 169 3.15 17.16 12.20
N LEU A 170 2.94 15.86 12.09
CA LEU A 170 2.41 15.24 10.88
C LEU A 170 0.91 15.54 10.72
N LEU A 171 0.49 15.74 9.48
CA LEU A 171 -0.90 15.78 9.09
C LEU A 171 -1.09 14.81 7.93
N THR A 172 -1.89 13.77 8.15
CA THR A 172 -2.19 12.76 7.15
C THR A 172 -3.68 12.68 6.89
N ALA A 173 -4.07 12.01 5.81
CA ALA A 173 -5.47 11.76 5.52
C ALA A 173 -5.67 10.34 4.99
N ALA A 174 -6.75 9.68 5.44
CA ALA A 174 -7.39 8.61 4.69
C ALA A 174 -8.25 9.24 3.59
N ALA A 175 -8.06 8.80 2.36
CA ALA A 175 -8.79 9.32 1.22
C ALA A 175 -9.51 8.19 0.48
N GLY A 176 -10.79 8.39 0.15
CA GLY A 176 -11.55 7.45 -0.66
C GLY A 176 -10.85 7.18 -2.01
N ALA A 177 -10.74 5.92 -2.39
CA ALA A 177 -10.14 5.53 -3.68
C ALA A 177 -10.92 6.08 -4.87
N TYR A 178 -12.24 6.06 -4.74
CA TYR A 178 -13.19 6.57 -5.72
C TYR A 178 -14.20 7.47 -4.99
N PRO A 179 -14.55 8.63 -5.55
CA PRO A 179 -15.49 9.53 -4.90
C PRO A 179 -16.87 8.88 -4.76
N PRO A 180 -17.70 9.35 -3.82
CA PRO A 180 -19.05 8.86 -3.64
C PRO A 180 -19.89 8.96 -4.92
N TRP A 181 -20.84 8.04 -5.07
CA TRP A 181 -21.73 7.97 -6.21
C TRP A 181 -22.57 9.25 -6.38
N GLY A 182 -22.52 9.82 -7.58
CA GLY A 182 -23.34 10.98 -7.95
C GLY A 182 -22.65 12.32 -7.83
N ASP A 183 -21.47 12.39 -7.23
CA ASP A 183 -20.67 13.61 -7.13
C ASP A 183 -19.74 13.79 -8.35
N SER A 184 -19.13 14.96 -8.47
CA SER A 184 -18.17 15.23 -9.51
C SER A 184 -16.80 14.65 -9.11
N PRO A 185 -16.38 13.50 -9.65
CA PRO A 185 -15.11 12.87 -9.26
C PRO A 185 -13.93 13.82 -9.38
N THR A 186 -13.92 14.65 -10.41
CA THR A 186 -12.84 15.60 -10.68
C THR A 186 -12.69 16.65 -9.58
N ALA A 187 -13.80 17.09 -8.94
CA ALA A 187 -13.73 18.10 -7.89
C ALA A 187 -12.98 17.60 -6.65
N ASP A 188 -13.19 16.34 -6.27
CA ASP A 188 -12.55 15.74 -5.08
C ASP A 188 -11.05 15.53 -5.32
N TYR A 189 -10.66 15.01 -6.48
CA TYR A 189 -9.24 14.87 -6.81
C TYR A 189 -8.53 16.21 -6.88
N LEU A 190 -9.16 17.26 -7.44
CA LEU A 190 -8.61 18.62 -7.47
C LEU A 190 -8.49 19.23 -6.08
N MET A 191 -9.41 18.93 -5.15
CA MET A 191 -9.29 19.35 -3.76
C MET A 191 -8.01 18.79 -3.13
N TYR A 192 -7.75 17.48 -3.26
CA TYR A 192 -6.50 16.88 -2.78
C TYR A 192 -5.26 17.45 -3.48
N ALA A 193 -5.32 17.70 -4.79
CA ALA A 193 -4.23 18.34 -5.52
C ALA A 193 -3.88 19.73 -4.97
N ASN A 194 -4.89 20.52 -4.63
CA ASN A 194 -4.72 21.84 -4.04
C ASN A 194 -4.21 21.78 -2.59
N LEU A 195 -4.60 20.74 -1.84
CA LEU A 195 -4.25 20.58 -0.43
C LEU A 195 -3.00 19.73 -0.19
N GLN A 196 -2.41 19.09 -1.22
CA GLN A 196 -1.33 18.13 -1.04
C GLN A 196 -0.12 18.65 -0.26
N ASN A 197 0.16 19.95 -0.33
CA ASN A 197 1.28 20.55 0.40
C ASN A 197 0.99 20.72 1.91
N GLN A 198 -0.25 20.58 2.32
CA GLN A 198 -0.64 20.57 3.73
C GLN A 198 -0.44 19.20 4.36
N PHE A 199 -0.49 18.15 3.56
CA PHE A 199 -0.36 16.78 4.03
C PHE A 199 1.08 16.27 3.95
N ASP A 200 1.45 15.43 4.91
CA ASP A 200 2.66 14.61 4.87
C ASP A 200 2.39 13.31 4.11
N GLN A 201 1.19 12.73 4.27
CA GLN A 201 0.72 11.54 3.54
C GLN A 201 -0.76 11.69 3.17
N ILE A 202 -1.12 11.18 1.99
CA ILE A 202 -2.50 10.97 1.54
C ILE A 202 -2.63 9.47 1.30
N ASN A 203 -3.25 8.76 2.22
CA ASN A 203 -3.37 7.31 2.22
C ASN A 203 -4.69 6.92 1.56
N LEU A 204 -4.60 6.31 0.37
CA LEU A 204 -5.78 5.92 -0.39
C LEU A 204 -6.37 4.62 0.16
N MET A 205 -7.63 4.64 0.50
CA MET A 205 -8.42 3.47 0.89
C MET A 205 -8.73 2.61 -0.34
N THR A 206 -7.70 2.00 -0.93
CA THR A 206 -7.80 1.19 -2.14
C THR A 206 -8.24 -0.26 -1.84
N TYR A 207 -9.24 -0.39 -1.05
CA TYR A 207 -10.00 -1.60 -0.72
C TYR A 207 -11.49 -1.26 -0.71
N ASP A 208 -12.36 -2.23 -0.46
CA ASP A 208 -13.81 -2.12 -0.62
C ASP A 208 -14.21 -1.75 -2.07
N LEU A 209 -13.38 -2.18 -3.03
CA LEU A 209 -13.55 -1.85 -4.44
C LEU A 209 -14.59 -2.74 -5.14
N SER A 210 -15.41 -3.44 -4.37
CA SER A 210 -16.47 -4.32 -4.91
C SER A 210 -17.61 -4.48 -3.91
N GLY A 211 -18.82 -4.65 -4.46
CA GLY A 211 -20.03 -4.83 -3.66
C GLY A 211 -21.18 -5.43 -4.47
N PRO A 212 -22.25 -5.87 -3.81
CA PRO A 212 -23.40 -6.52 -4.46
C PRO A 212 -24.40 -5.50 -5.02
N TRP A 213 -23.90 -4.47 -5.70
CA TRP A 213 -24.71 -3.38 -6.26
C TRP A 213 -25.30 -3.74 -7.63
N ASP A 214 -26.40 -3.10 -7.98
CA ASP A 214 -27.08 -3.32 -9.27
C ASP A 214 -26.15 -3.03 -10.45
N GLY A 215 -26.13 -3.94 -11.42
CA GLY A 215 -25.29 -3.83 -12.61
C GLY A 215 -23.83 -4.20 -12.41
N TRP A 216 -23.45 -4.62 -11.20
CA TRP A 216 -22.11 -5.08 -10.90
C TRP A 216 -21.88 -6.57 -11.21
N VAL A 217 -20.66 -6.99 -11.03
CA VAL A 217 -20.19 -8.38 -11.06
C VAL A 217 -19.44 -8.70 -9.78
N THR A 218 -19.28 -9.99 -9.46
CA THR A 218 -18.31 -10.37 -8.43
C THR A 218 -16.93 -9.84 -8.80
N TRP A 219 -16.29 -9.16 -7.87
CA TRP A 219 -15.00 -8.55 -8.10
C TRP A 219 -14.12 -8.64 -6.84
N PHE A 220 -12.87 -8.28 -6.99
CA PHE A 220 -11.92 -8.31 -5.89
C PHE A 220 -12.11 -7.14 -4.93
N ASN A 221 -11.77 -7.37 -3.66
CA ASN A 221 -11.79 -6.36 -2.62
C ASN A 221 -10.76 -5.24 -2.87
N SER A 222 -9.53 -5.62 -3.25
CA SER A 222 -8.41 -4.70 -3.42
C SER A 222 -7.48 -5.13 -4.58
N PRO A 223 -7.98 -5.21 -5.83
CA PRO A 223 -7.19 -5.64 -6.97
C PRO A 223 -6.19 -4.57 -7.39
N LEU A 224 -4.97 -4.99 -7.76
CA LEU A 224 -3.95 -4.05 -8.21
C LEU A 224 -4.31 -3.43 -9.57
N PHE A 225 -4.86 -4.24 -10.50
CA PHE A 225 -5.25 -3.83 -11.85
C PHE A 225 -6.68 -4.25 -12.18
N ASP A 226 -7.32 -3.53 -13.12
CA ASP A 226 -8.62 -3.92 -13.68
C ASP A 226 -8.52 -5.08 -14.68
N GLY A 227 -7.30 -5.36 -15.19
CA GLY A 227 -7.03 -6.39 -16.17
C GLY A 227 -7.72 -6.17 -17.53
N GLY A 228 -8.18 -4.95 -17.80
CA GLY A 228 -8.94 -4.59 -18.98
C GLY A 228 -10.41 -5.04 -18.92
N TYR A 229 -10.86 -5.55 -17.76
CA TYR A 229 -12.24 -6.02 -17.61
C TYR A 229 -13.21 -4.85 -17.43
N ARG A 230 -14.40 -5.01 -18.03
CA ARG A 230 -15.44 -3.98 -18.02
C ARG A 230 -16.76 -4.55 -17.50
N PHE A 231 -17.52 -3.71 -16.83
CA PHE A 231 -18.88 -4.05 -16.43
C PHE A 231 -19.74 -4.34 -17.66
N PRO A 232 -20.42 -5.50 -17.73
CA PRO A 232 -21.32 -5.79 -18.83
C PRO A 232 -22.48 -4.79 -18.97
N SER A 233 -22.90 -4.17 -17.88
CA SER A 233 -24.02 -3.22 -17.81
C SER A 233 -23.68 -1.84 -18.34
N SER A 234 -22.49 -1.31 -18.04
CA SER A 234 -22.11 0.08 -18.35
C SER A 234 -20.97 0.20 -19.36
N GLY A 235 -20.20 -0.87 -19.59
CA GLY A 235 -18.97 -0.82 -20.38
C GLY A 235 -17.81 -0.08 -19.70
N GLY A 236 -18.00 0.44 -18.47
CA GLY A 236 -16.94 1.06 -17.66
C GLY A 236 -15.95 0.03 -17.15
N LEU A 237 -14.68 0.43 -16.91
CA LEU A 237 -13.69 -0.42 -16.26
C LEU A 237 -14.10 -0.73 -14.82
N VAL A 238 -13.80 -1.94 -14.36
CA VAL A 238 -13.98 -2.30 -12.95
C VAL A 238 -12.94 -1.57 -12.10
N PRO A 239 -13.24 -1.27 -10.82
CA PRO A 239 -12.31 -0.56 -9.94
C PRO A 239 -11.02 -1.34 -9.70
N SER A 240 -9.91 -0.60 -9.57
CA SER A 240 -8.60 -1.13 -9.23
C SER A 240 -7.76 -0.08 -8.50
N ILE A 241 -6.69 -0.51 -7.84
CA ILE A 241 -5.71 0.38 -7.23
C ILE A 241 -5.08 1.30 -8.28
N GLU A 242 -4.67 0.75 -9.43
CA GLU A 242 -4.10 1.55 -10.52
C GLU A 242 -5.07 2.64 -10.99
N GLY A 243 -6.34 2.30 -11.23
CA GLY A 243 -7.36 3.27 -11.64
C GLY A 243 -7.55 4.39 -10.62
N ALA A 244 -7.58 4.05 -9.32
CA ALA A 244 -7.66 5.03 -8.25
C ALA A 244 -6.43 5.95 -8.23
N VAL A 245 -5.23 5.39 -8.23
CA VAL A 245 -3.96 6.15 -8.23
C VAL A 245 -3.86 7.04 -9.45
N ASP A 246 -4.21 6.55 -10.64
CA ASP A 246 -4.15 7.33 -11.88
C ASP A 246 -5.11 8.53 -11.86
N ASN A 247 -6.27 8.40 -11.22
CA ASN A 247 -7.18 9.52 -11.03
C ASN A 247 -6.54 10.64 -10.20
N PHE A 248 -5.88 10.33 -9.07
CA PHE A 248 -5.18 11.33 -8.27
C PHE A 248 -4.01 11.95 -9.03
N LEU A 249 -3.17 11.15 -9.69
CA LEU A 249 -2.01 11.61 -10.45
C LEU A 249 -2.42 12.52 -11.62
N THR A 250 -3.44 12.12 -12.40
CA THR A 250 -3.93 12.88 -13.55
C THR A 250 -4.50 14.24 -13.15
N ASN A 251 -5.07 14.34 -11.95
CA ASN A 251 -5.58 15.59 -11.39
C ASN A 251 -4.52 16.40 -10.63
N GLY A 252 -3.24 15.99 -10.66
CA GLY A 252 -2.11 16.80 -10.22
C GLY A 252 -1.62 16.52 -8.80
N VAL A 253 -2.07 15.45 -8.13
CA VAL A 253 -1.48 15.01 -6.86
C VAL A 253 -0.13 14.36 -7.13
N SER A 254 0.90 14.72 -6.37
CA SER A 254 2.23 14.14 -6.49
C SER A 254 2.25 12.68 -6.05
N ALA A 255 2.88 11.81 -6.84
CA ALA A 255 3.07 10.40 -6.50
C ALA A 255 3.70 10.20 -5.11
N ALA A 256 4.67 11.04 -4.74
CA ALA A 256 5.33 10.99 -3.45
C ALA A 256 4.42 11.30 -2.25
N LYS A 257 3.20 11.79 -2.48
CA LYS A 257 2.20 12.05 -1.43
C LYS A 257 1.21 10.90 -1.24
N LEU A 258 1.14 9.95 -2.18
CA LEU A 258 0.13 8.91 -2.21
C LEU A 258 0.61 7.62 -1.55
N GLY A 259 -0.18 7.07 -0.64
CA GLY A 259 -0.03 5.73 -0.08
C GLY A 259 -1.12 4.79 -0.61
N VAL A 260 -0.77 3.53 -0.87
CA VAL A 260 -1.69 2.49 -1.37
C VAL A 260 -2.21 1.64 -0.22
N GLY A 261 -3.52 1.40 -0.19
CA GLY A 261 -4.20 0.57 0.80
C GLY A 261 -3.89 -0.92 0.64
N VAL A 262 -3.65 -1.58 1.77
CA VAL A 262 -3.53 -3.03 1.91
C VAL A 262 -4.56 -3.47 2.93
N ALA A 263 -5.50 -4.30 2.51
CA ALA A 263 -6.57 -4.81 3.36
C ALA A 263 -6.10 -6.07 4.11
N PHE A 264 -6.10 -6.03 5.43
CA PHE A 264 -5.84 -7.21 6.25
C PHE A 264 -7.14 -8.00 6.54
N TYR A 265 -8.08 -7.90 5.60
CA TYR A 265 -9.35 -8.59 5.58
C TYR A 265 -9.74 -8.92 4.14
N GLY A 266 -10.78 -9.72 4.00
CA GLY A 266 -11.33 -10.04 2.69
C GLY A 266 -12.83 -10.15 2.71
N TYR A 267 -13.41 -10.23 1.52
CA TYR A 267 -14.84 -10.38 1.30
C TYR A 267 -15.19 -11.78 0.84
N GLN A 268 -16.05 -12.43 1.62
CA GLN A 268 -16.72 -13.67 1.25
C GLN A 268 -18.03 -13.34 0.54
N TRP A 269 -18.17 -13.86 -0.67
CA TRP A 269 -19.39 -13.80 -1.46
C TRP A 269 -20.11 -15.15 -1.43
N THR A 270 -21.38 -15.14 -1.05
CA THR A 270 -22.20 -16.34 -0.94
C THR A 270 -23.58 -16.14 -1.54
N GLY A 271 -24.24 -17.23 -1.91
CA GLY A 271 -25.58 -17.19 -2.46
C GLY A 271 -25.65 -16.51 -3.82
N GLY A 272 -26.77 -15.85 -4.08
CA GLY A 272 -27.03 -15.25 -5.38
C GLY A 272 -27.38 -16.26 -6.47
N SER A 273 -27.79 -15.76 -7.62
CA SER A 273 -27.94 -16.56 -8.83
C SER A 273 -27.55 -15.74 -10.05
N GLY A 274 -26.73 -16.31 -10.92
CA GLY A 274 -26.22 -15.63 -12.11
C GLY A 274 -26.96 -15.99 -13.37
N THR A 275 -26.83 -15.15 -14.40
CA THR A 275 -27.39 -15.42 -15.75
C THR A 275 -26.66 -16.58 -16.43
N SER A 276 -25.40 -16.81 -16.11
CA SER A 276 -24.57 -17.87 -16.71
C SER A 276 -24.20 -18.99 -15.73
N ARG A 277 -24.39 -18.78 -14.42
CA ARG A 277 -24.10 -19.76 -13.37
C ARG A 277 -25.10 -19.63 -12.23
N THR A 278 -25.43 -20.74 -11.63
CA THR A 278 -26.35 -20.80 -10.47
C THR A 278 -25.67 -20.46 -9.15
N CYS A 279 -24.36 -20.22 -9.13
CA CYS A 279 -23.58 -20.05 -7.92
C CYS A 279 -22.25 -19.36 -8.20
N ILE A 280 -21.77 -18.64 -7.22
CA ILE A 280 -20.59 -17.77 -7.27
C ILE A 280 -19.39 -18.52 -6.74
N THR A 281 -18.34 -18.68 -7.58
CA THR A 281 -17.07 -19.34 -7.19
C THR A 281 -15.85 -18.56 -7.64
N GLY A 282 -16.01 -17.36 -8.20
CA GLY A 282 -14.90 -16.57 -8.70
C GLY A 282 -15.31 -15.16 -9.11
N PRO A 283 -14.34 -14.37 -9.58
CA PRO A 283 -14.59 -13.01 -10.03
C PRO A 283 -15.31 -12.96 -11.39
N ARG A 284 -15.81 -11.78 -11.77
CA ARG A 284 -16.41 -11.45 -13.08
C ARG A 284 -17.72 -12.19 -13.37
N GLN A 285 -18.45 -12.55 -12.33
CA GLN A 285 -19.73 -13.23 -12.49
C GLN A 285 -20.89 -12.25 -12.26
N SER A 286 -21.77 -12.13 -13.24
CA SER A 286 -23.02 -11.39 -13.09
C SER A 286 -24.05 -12.23 -12.33
N TRP A 287 -25.04 -11.58 -11.77
CA TRP A 287 -26.13 -12.21 -11.04
C TRP A 287 -27.50 -11.66 -11.44
N THR A 288 -28.54 -12.47 -11.25
CA THR A 288 -29.93 -12.05 -11.30
C THR A 288 -30.48 -11.69 -9.93
N ASN A 289 -30.05 -12.44 -8.89
CA ASN A 289 -30.31 -12.12 -7.51
C ASN A 289 -28.96 -11.83 -6.84
N ALA A 290 -28.86 -10.70 -6.15
CA ALA A 290 -27.62 -10.25 -5.53
C ALA A 290 -27.09 -11.30 -4.53
N PRO A 291 -25.79 -11.55 -4.53
CA PRO A 291 -25.13 -12.34 -3.48
C PRO A 291 -25.07 -11.56 -2.18
N THR A 292 -24.75 -12.27 -1.11
CA THR A 292 -24.40 -11.67 0.19
C THR A 292 -22.88 -11.54 0.28
N ILE A 293 -22.42 -10.41 0.82
CA ILE A 293 -21.01 -10.19 1.13
C ILE A 293 -20.84 -10.11 2.65
N THR A 294 -19.82 -10.80 3.16
CA THR A 294 -19.42 -10.77 4.58
C THR A 294 -17.91 -10.52 4.65
N ALA A 295 -17.51 -9.55 5.46
CA ALA A 295 -16.11 -9.30 5.74
C ALA A 295 -15.57 -10.26 6.80
N PHE A 296 -14.35 -10.75 6.62
CA PHE A 296 -13.61 -11.55 7.57
C PHE A 296 -12.19 -11.03 7.70
N SER A 297 -11.63 -11.03 8.90
CA SER A 297 -10.21 -10.76 9.09
C SER A 297 -9.35 -11.74 8.27
N TYR A 298 -8.16 -11.32 7.87
CA TYR A 298 -7.24 -12.23 7.18
C TYR A 298 -6.95 -13.48 8.01
N ARG A 299 -6.75 -13.31 9.32
CA ARG A 299 -6.54 -14.41 10.26
C ARG A 299 -7.69 -15.43 10.23
N ASP A 300 -8.93 -14.95 10.29
CA ASP A 300 -10.10 -15.84 10.28
C ASP A 300 -10.28 -16.51 8.91
N LEU A 301 -9.96 -15.81 7.80
CA LEU A 301 -9.94 -16.41 6.48
C LEU A 301 -8.93 -17.56 6.38
N MET A 302 -7.74 -17.39 6.95
CA MET A 302 -6.73 -18.44 6.95
C MET A 302 -7.12 -19.62 7.83
N ALA A 303 -7.76 -19.37 8.97
CA ALA A 303 -8.18 -20.41 9.91
C ALA A 303 -9.38 -21.23 9.40
N ASP A 304 -10.38 -20.55 8.84
CA ASP A 304 -11.69 -21.15 8.59
C ASP A 304 -11.90 -21.59 7.13
N PHE A 305 -11.25 -20.93 6.16
CA PHE A 305 -11.56 -21.12 4.74
C PHE A 305 -10.38 -21.54 3.88
N TYR A 306 -9.14 -21.19 4.27
CA TYR A 306 -8.00 -21.44 3.40
C TYR A 306 -7.73 -22.93 3.17
N GLN A 307 -7.72 -23.34 1.90
CA GLN A 307 -7.26 -24.63 1.44
C GLN A 307 -6.45 -24.42 0.17
N ALA A 308 -5.30 -25.03 0.09
CA ALA A 308 -4.35 -24.80 -1.01
C ALA A 308 -4.90 -25.19 -2.41
N ASN A 309 -5.82 -26.15 -2.46
CA ASN A 309 -6.49 -26.59 -3.71
C ASN A 309 -7.60 -25.61 -4.15
N GLU A 310 -8.08 -24.76 -3.27
CA GLU A 310 -9.11 -23.72 -3.56
C GLU A 310 -8.48 -22.35 -3.82
N TYR A 311 -7.17 -22.24 -3.65
CA TYR A 311 -6.42 -20.99 -3.90
C TYR A 311 -6.22 -20.75 -5.39
N HIS A 312 -6.49 -19.50 -5.78
CA HIS A 312 -6.31 -19.01 -7.14
C HIS A 312 -5.58 -17.66 -7.13
N TRP A 313 -4.85 -17.42 -8.20
CA TRP A 313 -4.20 -16.15 -8.49
C TRP A 313 -4.68 -15.60 -9.82
N ASP A 314 -5.27 -14.41 -9.82
CA ASP A 314 -5.59 -13.69 -11.05
C ASP A 314 -4.39 -12.89 -11.52
N THR A 315 -3.77 -13.32 -12.60
CA THR A 315 -2.55 -12.67 -13.14
C THR A 315 -2.81 -11.29 -13.73
N ASN A 316 -4.03 -11.04 -14.22
CA ASN A 316 -4.39 -9.75 -14.83
C ASN A 316 -4.73 -8.71 -13.76
N ALA A 317 -5.47 -9.10 -12.73
CA ALA A 317 -5.82 -8.24 -11.62
C ALA A 317 -4.72 -8.19 -10.53
N GLN A 318 -3.75 -9.11 -10.56
CA GLN A 318 -2.73 -9.30 -9.50
C GLN A 318 -3.40 -9.43 -8.12
N ALA A 319 -4.39 -10.32 -8.03
CA ALA A 319 -5.22 -10.52 -6.85
C ALA A 319 -5.37 -11.99 -6.51
N ALA A 320 -5.37 -12.31 -5.21
CA ALA A 320 -5.62 -13.65 -4.70
C ALA A 320 -7.11 -13.87 -4.41
N TYR A 321 -7.57 -15.12 -4.54
CA TYR A 321 -8.90 -15.51 -4.13
C TYR A 321 -9.03 -16.99 -3.84
N LEU A 322 -10.06 -17.36 -3.07
CA LEU A 322 -10.52 -18.75 -2.92
C LEU A 322 -11.79 -18.95 -3.72
N GLY A 323 -11.87 -20.08 -4.43
CA GLY A 323 -13.02 -20.49 -5.22
C GLY A 323 -13.58 -21.81 -4.71
N ILE A 324 -14.33 -21.80 -3.60
CA ILE A 324 -14.76 -22.99 -2.88
C ILE A 324 -16.04 -23.54 -3.48
N THR A 325 -15.96 -24.74 -4.07
CA THR A 325 -17.08 -25.44 -4.69
C THR A 325 -17.75 -26.40 -3.70
N ASN A 326 -19.06 -26.36 -3.63
CA ASN A 326 -19.85 -27.21 -2.74
C ASN A 326 -20.74 -28.18 -3.57
N SER A 327 -21.07 -29.34 -2.99
CA SER A 327 -22.00 -30.30 -3.58
C SER A 327 -23.40 -29.73 -3.77
N VAL A 328 -23.80 -28.76 -2.94
CA VAL A 328 -24.98 -27.92 -3.10
C VAL A 328 -24.53 -26.59 -3.70
N PRO A 329 -24.81 -26.32 -4.99
CA PRO A 329 -24.23 -25.17 -5.68
C PRO A 329 -24.53 -23.80 -5.06
N THR A 330 -25.68 -23.64 -4.38
CA THR A 330 -26.01 -22.40 -3.65
C THR A 330 -25.10 -22.11 -2.46
N ASN A 331 -24.29 -23.09 -2.03
CA ASN A 331 -23.32 -22.95 -0.95
C ASN A 331 -21.89 -22.72 -1.49
N ASN A 332 -21.73 -22.50 -2.78
CA ASN A 332 -20.43 -22.09 -3.31
C ASN A 332 -20.00 -20.74 -2.78
N ILE A 333 -18.70 -20.57 -2.58
CA ILE A 333 -18.11 -19.39 -1.97
C ILE A 333 -17.00 -18.84 -2.87
N PHE A 334 -16.98 -17.54 -3.06
CA PHE A 334 -15.85 -16.80 -3.58
C PHE A 334 -15.34 -15.88 -2.48
N ILE A 335 -14.03 -15.92 -2.18
CA ILE A 335 -13.40 -15.04 -1.20
C ILE A 335 -12.28 -14.28 -1.87
N SER A 336 -12.36 -12.96 -1.87
CA SER A 336 -11.31 -12.05 -2.30
C SER A 336 -10.58 -11.47 -1.11
N TYR A 337 -9.24 -11.52 -1.12
CA TYR A 337 -8.43 -11.06 0.00
C TYR A 337 -7.00 -10.72 -0.46
N ASP A 338 -6.26 -9.96 0.36
CA ASP A 338 -4.83 -9.77 0.18
C ASP A 338 -4.05 -10.94 0.83
N ASP A 339 -3.00 -11.40 0.16
CA ASP A 339 -2.11 -12.44 0.62
C ASP A 339 -0.63 -11.99 0.54
N PRO A 340 0.36 -12.80 0.96
CA PRO A 340 1.77 -12.45 0.81
C PRO A 340 2.20 -12.09 -0.62
N ARG A 341 1.55 -12.68 -1.64
CA ARG A 341 1.85 -12.40 -3.05
C ARG A 341 1.30 -11.05 -3.49
N THR A 342 0.08 -10.71 -3.08
CA THR A 342 -0.51 -9.38 -3.33
C THR A 342 0.26 -8.29 -2.61
N CYS A 343 0.73 -8.52 -1.37
CA CYS A 343 1.61 -7.61 -0.64
C CYS A 343 2.88 -7.30 -1.44
N ALA A 344 3.55 -8.33 -1.98
CA ALA A 344 4.75 -8.16 -2.79
C ALA A 344 4.46 -7.40 -4.10
N ALA A 345 3.31 -7.66 -4.74
CA ALA A 345 2.88 -6.95 -5.95
C ALA A 345 2.60 -5.47 -5.66
N LYS A 346 1.90 -5.15 -4.57
CA LYS A 346 1.62 -3.77 -4.13
C LYS A 346 2.90 -3.01 -3.78
N VAL A 347 3.85 -3.62 -3.07
CA VAL A 347 5.18 -3.02 -2.80
C VAL A 347 5.92 -2.72 -4.10
N SER A 348 5.93 -3.66 -5.05
CA SER A 348 6.55 -3.46 -6.37
C SER A 348 5.89 -2.33 -7.15
N TYR A 349 4.56 -2.23 -7.11
CA TYR A 349 3.80 -1.16 -7.74
C TYR A 349 4.14 0.21 -7.14
N VAL A 350 4.14 0.34 -5.81
CA VAL A 350 4.51 1.58 -5.10
C VAL A 350 5.89 2.07 -5.53
N ARG A 351 6.87 1.16 -5.61
CA ARG A 351 8.24 1.50 -6.06
C ARG A 351 8.29 1.91 -7.52
N ASN A 352 7.64 1.14 -8.40
CA ASN A 352 7.67 1.39 -9.85
C ASN A 352 6.98 2.69 -10.23
N ARG A 353 5.96 3.09 -9.47
CA ARG A 353 5.21 4.34 -9.66
C ARG A 353 5.78 5.50 -8.83
N ALA A 354 6.88 5.29 -8.08
CA ALA A 354 7.48 6.26 -7.15
C ALA A 354 6.45 6.85 -6.17
N LEU A 355 5.50 6.03 -5.71
CA LEU A 355 4.52 6.44 -4.72
C LEU A 355 5.19 6.59 -3.34
N GLY A 356 4.55 7.35 -2.46
CA GLY A 356 5.07 7.65 -1.14
C GLY A 356 5.09 6.45 -0.20
N GLY A 357 4.09 5.55 -0.26
CA GLY A 357 4.08 4.39 0.63
C GLY A 357 2.86 3.49 0.56
N LEU A 358 2.65 2.79 1.66
CA LEU A 358 1.57 1.83 1.88
C LEU A 358 0.79 2.21 3.14
N MET A 359 -0.50 1.91 3.14
CA MET A 359 -1.39 2.05 4.29
C MET A 359 -2.08 0.72 4.56
N ILE A 360 -2.19 0.32 5.82
CA ILE A 360 -2.76 -0.97 6.23
C ILE A 360 -4.06 -0.73 7.01
N TRP A 361 -5.15 -1.33 6.60
CA TRP A 361 -6.39 -1.45 7.35
C TRP A 361 -6.69 -2.94 7.61
N GLU A 362 -6.66 -3.48 8.83
CA GLU A 362 -6.08 -2.90 10.01
C GLU A 362 -5.17 -3.94 10.69
N LEU A 363 -4.27 -3.48 11.53
CA LEU A 363 -3.14 -4.28 12.03
C LEU A 363 -3.51 -5.52 12.86
N ALA A 364 -4.64 -5.50 13.58
CA ALA A 364 -5.05 -6.61 14.42
C ALA A 364 -5.74 -7.75 13.65
N GLN A 365 -6.02 -7.56 12.37
CA GLN A 365 -6.63 -8.58 11.50
C GLN A 365 -5.63 -9.51 10.83
N ASP A 366 -4.32 -9.27 11.01
CA ASP A 366 -3.25 -10.13 10.49
C ASP A 366 -3.09 -11.43 11.31
N GLU A 367 -2.44 -12.40 10.69
CA GLU A 367 -1.82 -13.51 11.41
C GLU A 367 -0.68 -13.02 12.31
N PRO A 368 -0.39 -13.70 13.44
CA PRO A 368 0.79 -13.37 14.23
C PRO A 368 2.07 -13.31 13.37
N GLU A 369 2.94 -12.33 13.60
CA GLU A 369 4.18 -12.11 12.82
C GLU A 369 5.10 -13.36 12.78
N THR A 370 4.98 -14.23 13.77
CA THR A 370 5.70 -15.51 13.81
C THR A 370 5.24 -16.50 12.73
N GLN A 371 4.05 -16.32 12.16
CA GLN A 371 3.53 -17.14 11.08
C GLN A 371 4.16 -16.74 9.74
N THR A 372 4.39 -17.73 8.88
CA THR A 372 5.02 -17.50 7.58
C THR A 372 4.11 -16.76 6.60
N ASN A 373 2.82 -16.81 6.79
CA ASN A 373 1.79 -16.18 5.98
C ASN A 373 1.34 -14.80 6.50
N SER A 374 1.90 -14.27 7.62
CA SER A 374 1.59 -12.93 8.10
C SER A 374 1.82 -11.88 7.01
N LEU A 375 0.84 -11.01 6.77
CA LEU A 375 0.88 -9.95 5.75
C LEU A 375 1.88 -8.86 6.12
N THR A 376 1.96 -8.49 7.40
CA THR A 376 2.96 -7.54 7.89
C THR A 376 4.37 -8.05 7.63
N ARG A 377 4.63 -9.33 7.92
CA ARG A 377 5.90 -9.98 7.58
C ARG A 377 6.16 -10.01 6.07
N ALA A 378 5.14 -10.29 5.26
CA ALA A 378 5.27 -10.30 3.80
C ALA A 378 5.62 -8.91 3.24
N LEU A 379 4.99 -7.85 3.76
CA LEU A 379 5.32 -6.46 3.42
C LEU A 379 6.78 -6.15 3.77
N ARG A 380 7.23 -6.52 4.99
CA ARG A 380 8.63 -6.34 5.41
C ARG A 380 9.59 -7.04 4.45
N GLN A 381 9.33 -8.29 4.09
CA GLN A 381 10.16 -9.05 3.16
C GLN A 381 10.19 -8.41 1.77
N ALA A 382 9.05 -8.00 1.25
CA ALA A 382 8.97 -7.34 -0.04
C ALA A 382 9.70 -5.98 -0.05
N LEU A 383 9.58 -5.20 1.03
CA LEU A 383 10.30 -3.95 1.22
C LEU A 383 11.82 -4.16 1.42
N ALA A 384 12.21 -5.27 2.04
CA ALA A 384 13.61 -5.64 2.19
C ALA A 384 14.25 -6.13 0.90
N THR A 385 13.44 -6.62 -0.07
CA THR A 385 13.94 -7.05 -1.36
C THR A 385 14.51 -5.84 -2.11
N PRO A 386 15.80 -5.83 -2.44
CA PRO A 386 16.40 -4.67 -3.08
C PRO A 386 15.84 -4.49 -4.49
N GLY A 387 15.29 -3.31 -4.76
CA GLY A 387 15.00 -2.89 -6.14
C GLY A 387 16.29 -2.58 -6.88
N LEU A 388 16.53 -3.19 -8.05
CA LEU A 388 17.65 -2.80 -8.92
C LEU A 388 17.38 -1.37 -9.42
N ALA A 389 18.16 -0.40 -8.95
CA ALA A 389 18.03 0.98 -9.36
C ALA A 389 18.63 1.21 -10.75
N SER A 390 19.80 0.62 -11.05
CA SER A 390 20.39 0.65 -12.39
C SER A 390 21.47 -0.44 -12.55
N LEU A 391 21.69 -0.81 -13.82
CA LEU A 391 22.83 -1.61 -14.25
C LEU A 391 23.53 -0.83 -15.34
N GLN A 392 24.80 -0.51 -15.14
CA GLN A 392 25.56 0.35 -16.04
C GLN A 392 26.88 -0.31 -16.44
N MET A 393 27.23 -0.18 -17.72
CA MET A 393 28.55 -0.54 -18.21
C MET A 393 29.51 0.62 -18.03
N ALA A 394 30.64 0.38 -17.37
CA ALA A 394 31.74 1.32 -17.21
C ALA A 394 33.03 0.70 -17.77
N GLY A 395 33.20 0.84 -19.09
CA GLY A 395 34.29 0.15 -19.81
C GLY A 395 34.05 -1.35 -19.84
N ALA A 396 34.94 -2.12 -19.21
CA ALA A 396 34.84 -3.57 -19.06
C ALA A 396 34.06 -4.01 -17.83
N ASP A 397 33.76 -3.10 -16.93
CA ASP A 397 33.10 -3.37 -15.67
C ASP A 397 31.57 -3.20 -15.77
N VAL A 398 30.83 -3.91 -14.95
CA VAL A 398 29.39 -3.75 -14.78
C VAL A 398 29.12 -3.21 -13.38
N ASN A 399 28.53 -2.03 -13.29
CA ASN A 399 28.11 -1.42 -12.04
C ASN A 399 26.64 -1.71 -11.77
N LEU A 400 26.36 -2.39 -10.64
CA LEU A 400 25.02 -2.64 -10.13
C LEU A 400 24.73 -1.62 -9.03
N ASN A 401 23.70 -0.83 -9.23
CA ASN A 401 23.20 0.07 -8.21
C ASN A 401 21.83 -0.43 -7.74
N PHE A 402 21.64 -0.58 -6.44
CA PHE A 402 20.37 -1.04 -5.89
C PHE A 402 20.03 -0.30 -4.58
N GLN A 403 18.72 -0.19 -4.33
CA GLN A 403 18.24 0.41 -3.10
C GLN A 403 18.44 -0.58 -1.95
N SER A 404 19.17 -0.16 -0.92
CA SER A 404 19.35 -0.93 0.31
C SER A 404 18.50 -0.37 1.44
N ILE A 405 18.17 -1.24 2.41
CA ILE A 405 17.51 -0.84 3.67
C ILE A 405 18.54 -0.68 4.80
N ALA A 406 18.15 0.07 5.83
CA ALA A 406 18.94 0.20 7.05
C ALA A 406 19.24 -1.19 7.66
N LEU A 407 20.48 -1.43 8.02
CA LEU A 407 20.96 -2.69 8.61
C LEU A 407 20.74 -3.95 7.77
N GLY A 408 20.42 -3.79 6.48
CA GLY A 408 20.20 -4.90 5.57
C GLY A 408 21.50 -5.66 5.22
N SER A 409 21.37 -6.98 5.06
CA SER A 409 22.44 -7.84 4.54
C SER A 409 22.11 -8.27 3.12
N TYR A 410 23.08 -8.23 2.21
CA TYR A 410 22.87 -8.51 0.80
C TYR A 410 23.93 -9.49 0.26
N ARG A 411 23.47 -10.44 -0.55
CA ARG A 411 24.32 -11.30 -1.36
C ARG A 411 24.07 -10.99 -2.82
N ILE A 412 25.09 -10.52 -3.51
CA ILE A 412 25.07 -10.25 -4.93
C ILE A 412 25.69 -11.45 -5.63
N GLU A 413 24.98 -12.02 -6.57
CA GLU A 413 25.38 -13.21 -7.30
C GLU A 413 25.26 -12.99 -8.80
N TYR A 414 26.07 -13.73 -9.56
CA TYR A 414 26.04 -13.72 -11.02
C TYR A 414 26.01 -15.11 -11.62
N ASN A 415 25.53 -15.22 -12.85
CA ASN A 415 25.57 -16.42 -13.66
C ASN A 415 25.63 -16.02 -15.15
N SER A 416 26.32 -16.82 -15.96
CA SER A 416 26.35 -16.65 -17.43
C SER A 416 25.17 -17.34 -18.14
N ASN A 417 24.39 -18.16 -17.43
CA ASN A 417 23.26 -18.91 -17.97
C ASN A 417 22.10 -18.94 -16.95
N LEU A 418 20.96 -18.34 -17.30
CA LEU A 418 19.76 -18.31 -16.44
C LEU A 418 19.19 -19.69 -16.13
N ALA A 419 19.38 -20.67 -17.00
CA ALA A 419 18.88 -22.03 -16.80
C ALA A 419 19.80 -22.88 -15.90
N ALA A 420 21.00 -22.41 -15.56
CA ALA A 420 21.93 -23.14 -14.71
C ALA A 420 21.57 -23.02 -13.23
N ALA A 421 21.64 -24.11 -12.49
CA ALA A 421 21.30 -24.15 -11.07
C ALA A 421 22.33 -23.44 -10.15
N GLY A 422 23.56 -23.22 -10.62
CA GLY A 422 24.66 -22.67 -9.82
C GLY A 422 24.84 -21.17 -10.05
N TRP A 423 24.65 -20.35 -9.00
CA TRP A 423 25.01 -18.94 -8.99
C TRP A 423 26.31 -18.72 -8.23
N SER A 424 27.19 -17.90 -8.77
CA SER A 424 28.46 -17.53 -8.13
C SER A 424 28.27 -16.26 -7.32
N THR A 425 28.77 -16.24 -6.08
CA THR A 425 28.71 -15.06 -5.24
C THR A 425 29.76 -14.03 -5.71
N LEU A 426 29.29 -12.82 -6.06
CA LEU A 426 30.15 -11.68 -6.36
C LEU A 426 30.55 -10.96 -5.08
N LEU A 427 29.59 -10.68 -4.21
CA LEU A 427 29.80 -9.93 -2.97
C LEU A 427 28.74 -10.32 -1.93
N VAL A 428 29.15 -10.33 -0.65
CA VAL A 428 28.26 -10.28 0.51
C VAL A 428 28.57 -9.00 1.26
N THR A 429 27.57 -8.17 1.52
CA THR A 429 27.75 -6.88 2.19
C THR A 429 26.65 -6.59 3.17
N ASN A 430 26.98 -5.84 4.23
CA ASN A 430 26.04 -5.36 5.25
C ASN A 430 25.98 -3.85 5.23
N VAL A 431 24.78 -3.29 5.37
CA VAL A 431 24.56 -1.85 5.50
C VAL A 431 24.57 -1.48 6.98
N SER A 432 25.51 -0.63 7.39
CA SER A 432 25.70 -0.23 8.80
C SER A 432 24.94 1.01 9.24
N GLY A 433 24.08 1.57 8.37
CA GLY A 433 23.35 2.83 8.64
C GLY A 433 21.97 2.88 8.02
N ALA A 434 21.45 4.09 7.89
CA ALA A 434 20.19 4.34 7.21
C ALA A 434 20.29 3.95 5.74
N GLY A 435 19.66 2.94 5.24
CA GLY A 435 19.71 2.47 3.85
C GLY A 435 19.93 3.57 2.79
N GLY A 436 20.15 3.19 1.58
CA GLY A 436 20.46 4.10 0.47
C GLY A 436 20.86 3.32 -0.78
N ILE A 437 21.34 4.00 -1.82
CA ILE A 437 21.86 3.32 -2.99
C ILE A 437 23.22 2.68 -2.66
N LEU A 438 23.30 1.37 -2.80
CA LEU A 438 24.55 0.63 -2.82
C LEU A 438 25.02 0.43 -4.27
N SER A 439 26.29 0.70 -4.51
CA SER A 439 26.95 0.44 -5.79
C SER A 439 27.93 -0.72 -5.65
N VAL A 440 27.80 -1.73 -6.49
CA VAL A 440 28.69 -2.88 -6.57
C VAL A 440 29.23 -2.99 -7.97
N SER A 441 30.54 -3.08 -8.13
CA SER A 441 31.20 -3.27 -9.42
C SER A 441 31.62 -4.72 -9.62
N ASP A 442 31.20 -5.30 -10.74
CA ASP A 442 31.77 -6.56 -11.24
C ASP A 442 32.83 -6.22 -12.28
N ALA A 443 34.08 -6.29 -11.85
CA ALA A 443 35.23 -5.93 -12.67
C ALA A 443 35.41 -6.92 -13.83
N THR A 444 35.71 -6.42 -15.00
CA THR A 444 35.94 -7.21 -16.23
C THR A 444 34.77 -8.06 -16.72
N ALA A 445 33.55 -7.90 -16.16
CA ALA A 445 32.38 -8.70 -16.49
C ALA A 445 32.03 -8.72 -18.00
N ALA A 446 32.30 -7.62 -18.69
CA ALA A 446 31.98 -7.46 -20.11
C ALA A 446 33.01 -8.12 -21.06
N ILE A 447 34.17 -8.54 -20.55
CA ILE A 447 35.23 -9.14 -21.37
C ILE A 447 35.14 -10.66 -21.37
N ASP A 448 34.79 -11.24 -20.23
CA ASP A 448 34.97 -12.67 -19.98
C ASP A 448 33.81 -13.54 -20.49
N GLN A 449 32.60 -12.98 -20.70
CA GLN A 449 31.41 -13.73 -21.07
C GLN A 449 30.51 -12.98 -22.03
N PRO A 450 29.85 -13.64 -22.99
CA PRO A 450 28.92 -13.02 -23.93
C PRO A 450 27.63 -12.51 -23.26
N ALA A 451 27.28 -13.05 -22.11
CA ALA A 451 26.14 -12.64 -21.28
C ALA A 451 26.45 -12.89 -19.80
N ARG A 452 25.98 -11.99 -18.95
CA ARG A 452 26.07 -12.14 -17.50
C ARG A 452 24.76 -11.63 -16.87
N PHE A 453 24.18 -12.46 -16.01
CA PHE A 453 22.95 -12.19 -15.28
C PHE A 453 23.29 -11.98 -13.82
N TYR A 454 22.58 -11.07 -13.17
CA TYR A 454 22.80 -10.76 -11.76
C TYR A 454 21.52 -10.95 -10.97
N ARG A 455 21.66 -11.36 -9.72
CA ARG A 455 20.59 -11.30 -8.72
C ARG A 455 21.13 -10.80 -7.40
N ILE A 456 20.25 -10.14 -6.66
CA ILE A 456 20.52 -9.65 -5.32
C ILE A 456 19.56 -10.36 -4.37
N GLN A 457 20.11 -10.96 -3.33
CA GLN A 457 19.35 -11.68 -2.33
C GLN A 457 19.59 -11.06 -0.96
N THR A 458 18.55 -11.03 -0.13
CA THR A 458 18.68 -10.82 1.31
C THR A 458 18.85 -12.20 1.94
N PRO A 459 19.98 -12.50 2.60
CA PRO A 459 20.09 -13.75 3.37
C PRO A 459 19.00 -13.81 4.43
N PRO A 460 18.49 -14.99 4.75
CA PRO A 460 17.46 -15.17 5.77
C PRO A 460 17.94 -14.74 7.16
#